data_fb0a9fd275afafd4a09b9a8863d6178f
#
_entry.id   fb0a9fd275afafd4a09b9a8863d6178f
#
_cell.length_a   1.000
_cell.length_b   1.000
_cell.length_c   1.000
_cell.angle_alpha   90.00
_cell.angle_beta   90.00
_cell.angle_gamma   90.00
#
_symmetry.space_group_name_H-M   'P 1'
#
loop_
_entity.id
_entity.type
_entity.pdbx_description
1 polymer ?
#
loop_
_entity_poly.entity_id
_entity_poly.type
_entity_poly.pdbx_seq_one_letter_code
_entity_poly.pdbx_strand_id
1 'polypeptide(L)'
;LYLPSVKAAYPGKTKEELLNILNPVFHKFNSIRKKKLELYPGVKETLEKIAGMGIKVVGYTDSAEENGFYRLKRLGIDDYFQSVYVSDSQFALPDYLPASEKTQIVHGKKPNPAVIHKICQQESVAIGEIVYLGDSLTKDVYMARRAGALSVLCKYSYNAKGQDELYSKLVAISHWTATDFEQEKAIKEICKAENIHPDYTIHAFDEILAIIQTLNTIPS
;
A
#
# COMPACT_ATOMS: atom_id res chain seq x y z
N LEU A 1 -18.18 -1.99 -11.28
CA LEU A 1 -19.59 -2.03 -11.73
C LEU A 1 -20.08 -0.70 -12.29
N TYR A 2 -19.47 0.42 -11.87
CA TYR A 2 -19.88 1.76 -12.32
C TYR A 2 -19.10 2.27 -13.54
N LEU A 3 -18.21 1.46 -14.10
CA LEU A 3 -17.45 1.82 -15.30
C LEU A 3 -18.39 2.12 -16.48
N PRO A 4 -18.15 3.20 -17.24
CA PRO A 4 -18.97 3.53 -18.40
C PRO A 4 -19.08 2.38 -19.40
N SER A 5 -18.00 1.64 -19.62
CA SER A 5 -17.98 0.46 -20.49
C SER A 5 -18.91 -0.65 -20.00
N VAL A 6 -19.00 -0.90 -18.70
CA VAL A 6 -19.91 -1.89 -18.12
C VAL A 6 -21.36 -1.44 -18.28
N LYS A 7 -21.66 -0.16 -18.00
CA LYS A 7 -23.00 0.40 -18.20
C LYS A 7 -23.44 0.34 -19.66
N ALA A 8 -22.54 0.62 -20.60
CA ALA A 8 -22.82 0.54 -22.02
C ALA A 8 -23.06 -0.92 -22.50
N ALA A 9 -22.29 -1.88 -21.98
CA ALA A 9 -22.44 -3.29 -22.34
C ALA A 9 -23.69 -3.96 -21.72
N TYR A 10 -24.18 -3.42 -20.60
CA TYR A 10 -25.32 -3.97 -19.85
C TYR A 10 -26.34 -2.89 -19.50
N PRO A 11 -27.00 -2.27 -20.50
CA PRO A 11 -27.95 -1.20 -20.26
C PRO A 11 -29.14 -1.69 -19.42
N GLY A 12 -29.55 -0.87 -18.44
CA GLY A 12 -30.73 -1.15 -17.60
C GLY A 12 -30.55 -2.22 -16.52
N LYS A 13 -29.37 -2.85 -16.42
CA LYS A 13 -29.09 -3.83 -15.38
C LYS A 13 -28.86 -3.19 -14.02
N THR A 14 -29.45 -3.79 -12.98
CA THR A 14 -29.22 -3.39 -11.58
C THR A 14 -27.80 -3.77 -11.13
N LYS A 15 -27.37 -3.20 -9.99
CA LYS A 15 -26.08 -3.55 -9.38
C LYS A 15 -25.99 -5.03 -9.06
N GLU A 16 -27.06 -5.62 -8.57
CA GLU A 16 -27.12 -7.04 -8.19
C GLU A 16 -27.03 -7.96 -9.41
N GLU A 17 -27.79 -7.66 -10.46
CA GLU A 17 -27.67 -8.40 -11.72
C GLU A 17 -26.27 -8.34 -12.33
N LEU A 18 -25.63 -7.13 -12.30
CA LEU A 18 -24.26 -6.96 -12.76
C LEU A 18 -23.25 -7.72 -11.91
N LEU A 19 -23.43 -7.77 -10.59
CA LEU A 19 -22.60 -8.59 -9.71
C LEU A 19 -22.69 -10.06 -10.10
N ASN A 20 -23.89 -10.58 -10.29
CA ASN A 20 -24.10 -11.98 -10.66
C ASN A 20 -23.48 -12.31 -12.04
N ILE A 21 -23.67 -11.44 -13.03
CA ILE A 21 -23.13 -11.62 -14.40
C ILE A 21 -21.59 -11.58 -14.38
N LEU A 22 -21.00 -10.64 -13.64
CA LEU A 22 -19.55 -10.38 -13.66
C LEU A 22 -18.77 -11.17 -12.59
N ASN A 23 -19.46 -11.84 -11.67
CA ASN A 23 -18.83 -12.61 -10.61
C ASN A 23 -17.79 -13.64 -11.12
N PRO A 24 -18.06 -14.44 -12.17
CA PRO A 24 -17.05 -15.36 -12.73
C PRO A 24 -15.78 -14.64 -13.21
N VAL A 25 -15.93 -13.42 -13.76
CA VAL A 25 -14.81 -12.61 -14.24
C VAL A 25 -13.97 -12.13 -13.05
N PHE A 26 -14.61 -11.65 -11.98
CA PHE A 26 -13.92 -11.24 -10.76
C PHE A 26 -13.17 -12.41 -10.11
N HIS A 27 -13.80 -13.56 -10.00
CA HIS A 27 -13.16 -14.78 -9.48
C HIS A 27 -11.94 -15.18 -10.31
N LYS A 28 -12.06 -15.18 -11.65
CA LYS A 28 -10.95 -15.49 -12.55
C LYS A 28 -9.81 -14.51 -12.40
N PHE A 29 -10.10 -13.20 -12.39
CA PHE A 29 -9.12 -12.15 -12.21
C PHE A 29 -8.38 -12.29 -10.88
N ASN A 30 -9.11 -12.46 -9.77
CA ASN A 30 -8.51 -12.66 -8.45
C ASN A 30 -7.67 -13.93 -8.36
N SER A 31 -8.11 -15.02 -8.98
CA SER A 31 -7.34 -16.28 -9.07
C SER A 31 -6.01 -16.07 -9.78
N ILE A 32 -5.99 -15.35 -10.90
CA ILE A 32 -4.77 -15.04 -11.65
C ILE A 32 -3.84 -14.16 -10.80
N ARG A 33 -4.36 -13.12 -10.17
CA ARG A 33 -3.58 -12.25 -9.28
C ARG A 33 -2.93 -13.05 -8.14
N LYS A 34 -3.70 -13.93 -7.50
CA LYS A 34 -3.19 -14.80 -6.43
C LYS A 34 -2.07 -15.72 -6.90
N LYS A 35 -2.15 -16.26 -8.13
CA LYS A 35 -1.12 -17.11 -8.71
C LYS A 35 0.16 -16.37 -9.08
N LYS A 36 0.03 -15.07 -9.41
CA LYS A 36 1.14 -14.20 -9.82
C LYS A 36 1.74 -13.41 -8.66
N LEU A 37 1.25 -13.64 -7.43
CA LEU A 37 1.77 -12.97 -6.25
C LEU A 37 3.11 -13.59 -5.86
N GLU A 38 4.17 -12.80 -6.00
CA GLU A 38 5.55 -13.19 -5.71
C GLU A 38 6.25 -12.03 -4.97
N LEU A 39 7.24 -12.34 -4.17
CA LEU A 39 8.11 -11.35 -3.57
C LEU A 39 9.06 -10.77 -4.61
N TYR A 40 9.38 -9.50 -4.47
CA TYR A 40 10.55 -8.94 -5.16
C TYR A 40 11.83 -9.61 -4.65
N PRO A 41 12.89 -9.68 -5.48
CA PRO A 41 14.16 -10.26 -5.08
C PRO A 41 14.70 -9.62 -3.78
N GLY A 42 15.24 -10.45 -2.90
CA GLY A 42 15.90 -10.01 -1.67
C GLY A 42 14.95 -9.55 -0.54
N VAL A 43 13.62 -9.55 -0.72
CA VAL A 43 12.69 -9.04 0.30
C VAL A 43 12.73 -9.87 1.57
N LYS A 44 12.68 -11.19 1.45
CA LYS A 44 12.64 -12.07 2.63
C LYS A 44 13.93 -11.99 3.42
N GLU A 45 15.05 -12.09 2.76
CA GLU A 45 16.40 -12.01 3.36
C GLU A 45 16.64 -10.65 4.03
N THR A 46 16.08 -9.58 3.46
CA THR A 46 16.17 -8.24 4.05
C THR A 46 15.33 -8.14 5.29
N LEU A 47 14.08 -8.65 5.27
CA LEU A 47 13.21 -8.69 6.45
C LEU A 47 13.83 -9.50 7.59
N GLU A 48 14.48 -10.64 7.29
CA GLU A 48 15.22 -11.44 8.26
C GLU A 48 16.34 -10.63 8.93
N LYS A 49 17.11 -9.86 8.14
CA LYS A 49 18.18 -8.99 8.66
C LYS A 49 17.63 -7.87 9.54
N ILE A 50 16.54 -7.20 9.11
CA ILE A 50 15.87 -6.15 9.87
C ILE A 50 15.37 -6.69 11.22
N ALA A 51 14.74 -7.87 11.22
CA ALA A 51 14.31 -8.55 12.44
C ALA A 51 15.48 -8.88 13.36
N GLY A 52 16.61 -9.37 12.80
CA GLY A 52 17.85 -9.62 13.53
C GLY A 52 18.48 -8.37 14.15
N MET A 53 18.17 -7.18 13.65
CA MET A 53 18.58 -5.90 14.23
C MET A 53 17.64 -5.43 15.37
N GLY A 54 16.58 -6.17 15.67
CA GLY A 54 15.58 -5.79 16.67
C GLY A 54 14.65 -4.65 16.23
N ILE A 55 14.59 -4.35 14.93
CA ILE A 55 13.77 -3.28 14.38
C ILE A 55 12.35 -3.81 14.12
N LYS A 56 11.36 -3.09 14.63
CA LYS A 56 9.96 -3.41 14.37
C LYS A 56 9.58 -3.13 12.91
N VAL A 57 8.91 -4.07 12.28
CA VAL A 57 8.32 -3.89 10.95
C VAL A 57 6.80 -3.80 11.09
N VAL A 58 6.24 -2.72 10.59
CA VAL A 58 4.80 -2.44 10.64
C VAL A 58 4.27 -2.24 9.22
N GLY A 59 3.17 -2.92 8.89
CA GLY A 59 2.51 -2.77 7.59
C GLY A 59 1.39 -1.72 7.64
N TYR A 60 1.27 -0.90 6.60
CA TYR A 60 0.11 -0.03 6.41
C TYR A 60 -0.38 -0.07 4.96
N THR A 61 -1.66 -0.35 4.75
CA THR A 61 -2.27 -0.47 3.43
C THR A 61 -3.71 0.05 3.42
N ASP A 62 -4.12 0.67 2.29
CA ASP A 62 -5.52 1.00 2.03
C ASP A 62 -6.37 -0.22 1.63
N SER A 63 -5.76 -1.39 1.52
CA SER A 63 -6.50 -2.64 1.29
C SER A 63 -7.26 -3.05 2.54
N ALA A 64 -8.44 -3.61 2.34
CA ALA A 64 -9.19 -4.23 3.43
C ALA A 64 -8.45 -5.46 3.99
N GLU A 65 -8.78 -5.83 5.22
CA GLU A 65 -8.12 -6.88 6.00
C GLU A 65 -7.95 -8.19 5.22
N GLU A 66 -9.02 -8.65 4.58
CA GLU A 66 -9.03 -9.90 3.81
C GLU A 66 -8.05 -9.92 2.63
N ASN A 67 -7.58 -8.76 2.21
CA ASN A 67 -6.62 -8.64 1.12
C ASN A 67 -5.21 -8.28 1.60
N GLY A 68 -5.09 -7.42 2.61
CA GLY A 68 -3.81 -6.94 3.12
C GLY A 68 -3.02 -8.06 3.78
N PHE A 69 -3.55 -8.59 4.89
CA PHE A 69 -2.89 -9.63 5.66
C PHE A 69 -2.76 -10.97 4.91
N TYR A 70 -3.80 -11.35 4.14
CA TYR A 70 -3.76 -12.55 3.29
C TYR A 70 -2.54 -12.59 2.37
N ARG A 71 -2.16 -11.43 1.77
CA ARG A 71 -0.99 -11.38 0.88
C ARG A 71 0.30 -11.65 1.62
N LEU A 72 0.48 -11.08 2.81
CA LEU A 72 1.67 -11.32 3.63
C LEU A 72 1.78 -12.80 4.00
N LYS A 73 0.68 -13.40 4.47
CA LYS A 73 0.63 -14.82 4.82
C LYS A 73 0.92 -15.73 3.63
N ARG A 74 0.34 -15.43 2.48
CA ARG A 74 0.58 -16.21 1.26
C ARG A 74 2.02 -16.13 0.76
N LEU A 75 2.68 -14.98 1.00
CA LEU A 75 4.08 -14.76 0.65
C LEU A 75 5.04 -15.33 1.72
N GLY A 76 4.54 -15.79 2.85
CA GLY A 76 5.33 -16.34 3.96
C GLY A 76 6.22 -15.30 4.63
N ILE A 77 5.72 -14.07 4.75
CA ILE A 77 6.43 -12.93 5.38
C ILE A 77 5.62 -12.26 6.50
N ASP A 78 4.46 -12.79 6.85
CA ASP A 78 3.59 -12.24 7.89
C ASP A 78 4.23 -12.29 9.29
N ASP A 79 5.13 -13.23 9.54
CA ASP A 79 5.84 -13.35 10.82
C ASP A 79 6.80 -12.19 11.08
N TYR A 80 7.32 -11.54 10.04
CA TYR A 80 8.20 -10.38 10.19
C TYR A 80 7.46 -9.10 10.62
N PHE A 81 6.14 -9.06 10.48
CA PHE A 81 5.35 -7.89 10.85
C PHE A 81 4.86 -7.98 12.28
N GLN A 82 5.14 -6.94 13.07
CA GLN A 82 4.61 -6.76 14.41
C GLN A 82 3.11 -6.50 14.36
N SER A 83 2.70 -5.55 13.50
CA SER A 83 1.32 -5.13 13.30
C SER A 83 1.08 -4.81 11.82
N VAL A 84 -0.16 -4.96 11.37
CA VAL A 84 -0.59 -4.62 10.01
C VAL A 84 -1.85 -3.76 10.08
N TYR A 85 -1.71 -2.50 9.68
CA TYR A 85 -2.79 -1.54 9.64
C TYR A 85 -3.49 -1.58 8.29
N VAL A 86 -4.78 -1.85 8.31
CA VAL A 86 -5.62 -2.10 7.13
C VAL A 86 -6.86 -1.22 7.14
N SER A 87 -7.47 -1.01 5.99
CA SER A 87 -8.79 -0.37 5.92
C SER A 87 -9.88 -1.33 6.40
N ASP A 88 -10.95 -0.75 6.94
CA ASP A 88 -12.13 -1.49 7.32
C ASP A 88 -12.71 -2.28 6.13
N SER A 89 -13.14 -3.50 6.40
CA SER A 89 -13.80 -4.35 5.41
C SER A 89 -15.29 -4.03 5.38
N GLN A 90 -15.82 -3.87 4.18
CA GLN A 90 -17.28 -3.76 3.98
C GLN A 90 -17.97 -5.14 3.94
N PHE A 91 -17.20 -6.22 4.03
CA PHE A 91 -17.69 -7.59 3.97
C PHE A 91 -17.22 -8.37 5.19
N ALA A 92 -18.03 -9.31 5.65
CA ALA A 92 -17.58 -10.27 6.64
C ALA A 92 -16.37 -11.05 6.12
N LEU A 93 -15.38 -11.28 6.99
CA LEU A 93 -14.25 -12.13 6.64
C LEU A 93 -14.75 -13.53 6.30
N PRO A 94 -14.24 -14.15 5.23
CA PRO A 94 -14.54 -15.54 4.95
C PRO A 94 -14.08 -16.45 6.10
N ASP A 95 -14.83 -17.49 6.44
CA ASP A 95 -14.52 -18.43 7.53
C ASP A 95 -13.13 -19.07 7.42
N TYR A 96 -12.60 -19.18 6.20
CA TYR A 96 -11.24 -19.71 5.95
C TYR A 96 -10.11 -18.70 6.18
N LEU A 97 -10.44 -17.47 6.51
CA LEU A 97 -9.49 -16.41 6.78
C LEU A 97 -9.73 -15.86 8.20
N PRO A 98 -9.19 -16.53 9.24
CA PRO A 98 -9.35 -16.05 10.59
C PRO A 98 -8.77 -14.64 10.72
N ALA A 99 -9.44 -13.80 11.49
CA ALA A 99 -8.90 -12.51 11.87
C ALA A 99 -7.51 -12.69 12.50
N SER A 100 -6.57 -11.86 12.09
CA SER A 100 -5.22 -11.94 12.67
C SER A 100 -5.14 -10.98 13.85
N GLU A 101 -4.61 -11.45 14.97
CA GLU A 101 -4.32 -10.59 16.14
C GLU A 101 -3.35 -9.44 15.80
N LYS A 102 -2.56 -9.59 14.72
CA LYS A 102 -1.66 -8.55 14.22
C LYS A 102 -2.37 -7.47 13.42
N THR A 103 -3.64 -7.67 13.04
CA THR A 103 -4.36 -6.75 12.18
C THR A 103 -5.05 -5.67 13.00
N GLN A 104 -4.85 -4.41 12.63
CA GLN A 104 -5.46 -3.23 13.23
C GLN A 104 -6.23 -2.45 12.17
N ILE A 105 -7.48 -2.10 12.44
CA ILE A 105 -8.29 -1.31 11.52
C ILE A 105 -8.00 0.17 11.71
N VAL A 106 -7.70 0.85 10.60
CA VAL A 106 -7.56 2.31 10.55
C VAL A 106 -8.59 2.93 9.63
N HIS A 107 -9.10 4.08 10.05
CA HIS A 107 -10.01 4.86 9.25
C HIS A 107 -9.27 5.99 8.54
N GLY A 108 -9.58 6.17 7.28
CA GLY A 108 -8.94 7.13 6.41
C GLY A 108 -7.99 6.48 5.40
N LYS A 109 -8.01 7.01 4.19
CA LYS A 109 -7.17 6.53 3.07
C LYS A 109 -5.92 7.40 2.95
N LYS A 110 -4.90 6.85 2.33
CA LYS A 110 -3.71 7.61 1.90
C LYS A 110 -4.10 8.68 0.86
N PRO A 111 -3.51 9.89 0.95
CA PRO A 111 -2.56 10.33 1.96
C PRO A 111 -3.25 10.96 3.18
N ASN A 112 -3.03 10.42 4.35
CA ASN A 112 -3.55 10.96 5.61
C ASN A 112 -2.46 10.92 6.70
N PRO A 113 -1.76 12.03 6.97
CA PRO A 113 -0.68 12.08 7.98
C PRO A 113 -1.14 11.69 9.38
N ALA A 114 -2.40 11.95 9.75
CA ALA A 114 -2.92 11.60 11.06
C ALA A 114 -2.92 10.09 11.33
N VAL A 115 -3.02 9.27 10.26
CA VAL A 115 -2.92 7.81 10.39
C VAL A 115 -1.52 7.39 10.82
N ILE A 116 -0.45 8.02 10.30
CA ILE A 116 0.93 7.73 10.73
C ILE A 116 1.10 8.06 12.21
N HIS A 117 0.64 9.23 12.67
CA HIS A 117 0.70 9.59 14.09
C HIS A 117 -0.06 8.60 14.98
N LYS A 118 -1.25 8.14 14.53
CA LYS A 118 -2.00 7.12 15.25
C LYS A 118 -1.24 5.80 15.34
N ILE A 119 -0.62 5.37 14.24
CA ILE A 119 0.23 4.16 14.22
C ILE A 119 1.40 4.32 15.20
N CYS A 120 2.12 5.44 15.17
CA CYS A 120 3.21 5.71 16.09
C CYS A 120 2.76 5.65 17.55
N GLN A 121 1.61 6.22 17.86
CA GLN A 121 1.04 6.17 19.21
C GLN A 121 0.73 4.72 19.65
N GLN A 122 0.12 3.92 18.77
CA GLN A 122 -0.22 2.52 19.05
C GLN A 122 1.02 1.64 19.20
N GLU A 123 2.06 1.90 18.41
CA GLU A 123 3.33 1.17 18.46
C GLU A 123 4.28 1.70 19.55
N SER A 124 3.91 2.80 20.24
CA SER A 124 4.73 3.46 21.27
C SER A 124 6.11 3.88 20.76
N VAL A 125 6.14 4.51 19.57
CA VAL A 125 7.35 5.04 18.93
C VAL A 125 7.17 6.52 18.60
N ALA A 126 8.24 7.31 18.65
CA ALA A 126 8.20 8.70 18.23
C ALA A 126 8.22 8.79 16.70
N ILE A 127 7.61 9.86 16.14
CA ILE A 127 7.52 10.05 14.69
C ILE A 127 8.92 10.16 14.03
N GLY A 128 9.90 10.71 14.73
CA GLY A 128 11.28 10.83 14.26
C GLY A 128 12.08 9.52 14.29
N GLU A 129 11.54 8.46 14.91
CA GLU A 129 12.18 7.14 15.01
C GLU A 129 11.72 6.19 13.92
N ILE A 130 10.78 6.60 13.06
CA ILE A 130 10.25 5.76 11.99
C ILE A 130 10.82 6.09 10.63
N VAL A 131 10.99 5.06 9.82
CA VAL A 131 11.26 5.15 8.39
C VAL A 131 10.04 4.65 7.64
N TYR A 132 9.40 5.52 6.87
CA TYR A 132 8.23 5.18 6.09
C TYR A 132 8.61 4.85 4.64
N LEU A 133 8.35 3.61 4.22
CA LEU A 133 8.61 3.14 2.86
C LEU A 133 7.32 3.06 2.07
N GLY A 134 7.33 3.59 0.85
CA GLY A 134 6.19 3.45 -0.06
C GLY A 134 6.58 3.70 -1.51
N ASP A 135 5.69 3.37 -2.42
CA ASP A 135 5.93 3.43 -3.87
C ASP A 135 5.30 4.65 -4.56
N SER A 136 4.54 5.45 -3.84
CA SER A 136 3.84 6.62 -4.38
C SER A 136 4.36 7.93 -3.80
N LEU A 137 4.79 8.85 -4.68
CA LEU A 137 5.18 10.21 -4.27
C LEU A 137 4.01 10.97 -3.64
N THR A 138 2.82 10.89 -4.25
CA THR A 138 1.62 11.64 -3.85
C THR A 138 0.89 11.06 -2.64
N LYS A 139 1.03 9.77 -2.39
CA LYS A 139 0.37 9.08 -1.27
C LYS A 139 1.34 8.85 -0.12
N ASP A 140 2.42 8.13 -0.39
CA ASP A 140 3.31 7.65 0.67
C ASP A 140 4.32 8.70 1.11
N VAL A 141 5.10 9.24 0.16
CA VAL A 141 6.14 10.24 0.47
C VAL A 141 5.50 11.53 0.99
N TYR A 142 4.47 12.04 0.31
CA TYR A 142 3.74 13.22 0.77
C TYR A 142 3.21 13.04 2.20
N MET A 143 2.56 11.93 2.46
CA MET A 143 1.99 11.62 3.77
C MET A 143 3.07 11.53 4.86
N ALA A 144 4.17 10.81 4.60
CA ALA A 144 5.28 10.66 5.53
C ALA A 144 5.94 12.01 5.85
N ARG A 145 6.22 12.80 4.82
CA ARG A 145 6.80 14.16 4.97
C ARG A 145 5.89 15.09 5.77
N ARG A 146 4.58 15.05 5.51
CA ARG A 146 3.58 15.83 6.26
C ARG A 146 3.45 15.39 7.71
N ALA A 147 3.68 14.12 8.00
CA ALA A 147 3.69 13.61 9.37
C ALA A 147 5.02 13.90 10.12
N GLY A 148 6.08 14.30 9.43
CA GLY A 148 7.40 14.48 10.00
C GLY A 148 8.22 13.19 10.11
N ALA A 149 7.83 12.16 9.38
CA ALA A 149 8.56 10.89 9.29
C ALA A 149 9.61 10.94 8.18
N LEU A 150 10.70 10.17 8.35
CA LEU A 150 11.66 9.95 7.27
C LEU A 150 11.02 9.10 6.18
N SER A 151 11.11 9.58 4.94
CA SER A 151 10.43 9.00 3.79
C SER A 151 11.40 8.33 2.81
N VAL A 152 11.06 7.10 2.39
CA VAL A 152 11.82 6.32 1.40
C VAL A 152 10.89 5.96 0.24
N LEU A 153 11.26 6.41 -0.97
CA LEU A 153 10.53 6.06 -2.19
C LEU A 153 11.10 4.77 -2.79
N CYS A 154 10.24 3.76 -2.92
CA CYS A 154 10.57 2.46 -3.48
C CYS A 154 10.31 2.46 -5.00
N LYS A 155 11.36 2.51 -5.82
CA LYS A 155 11.25 2.51 -7.30
C LYS A 155 11.40 1.14 -7.96
N TYR A 156 11.68 0.09 -7.22
CA TYR A 156 11.81 -1.26 -7.77
C TYR A 156 10.46 -1.87 -8.21
N SER A 157 9.34 -1.35 -7.72
CA SER A 157 7.99 -1.73 -8.17
C SER A 157 7.63 -1.14 -9.55
N TYR A 158 8.45 -0.21 -10.05
CA TYR A 158 8.21 0.49 -11.30
C TYR A 158 9.02 -0.14 -12.44
N ASN A 159 8.39 -0.92 -13.30
CA ASN A 159 8.93 -1.20 -14.62
C ASN A 159 8.78 0.05 -15.49
N ALA A 160 9.87 0.75 -15.75
CA ALA A 160 9.92 2.07 -16.37
C ALA A 160 9.42 2.15 -17.84
N LYS A 161 9.13 1.03 -18.50
CA LYS A 161 8.64 1.01 -19.89
C LYS A 161 7.12 0.84 -19.94
N GLY A 162 6.42 1.86 -20.42
CA GLY A 162 4.97 1.82 -20.66
C GLY A 162 4.10 2.30 -19.50
N GLN A 163 4.64 3.06 -18.56
CA GLN A 163 3.90 3.52 -17.37
C GLN A 163 2.68 4.39 -17.69
N ASP A 164 2.79 5.32 -18.63
CA ASP A 164 1.65 6.21 -18.95
C ASP A 164 0.50 5.44 -19.57
N GLU A 165 0.79 4.45 -20.44
CA GLU A 165 -0.22 3.58 -21.02
C GLU A 165 -0.81 2.62 -19.98
N LEU A 166 0.02 2.04 -19.11
CA LEU A 166 -0.43 1.19 -18.02
C LEU A 166 -1.26 1.98 -17.00
N TYR A 167 -0.84 3.20 -16.68
CA TYR A 167 -1.58 4.11 -15.81
C TYR A 167 -2.95 4.45 -16.39
N SER A 168 -3.01 4.81 -17.66
CA SER A 168 -4.27 5.08 -18.36
C SER A 168 -5.20 3.87 -18.37
N LYS A 169 -4.64 2.66 -18.56
CA LYS A 169 -5.40 1.40 -18.47
C LYS A 169 -5.89 1.10 -17.06
N LEU A 170 -5.03 1.28 -16.04
CA LEU A 170 -5.40 1.09 -14.64
C LEU A 170 -6.53 2.02 -14.21
N VAL A 171 -6.47 3.27 -14.66
CA VAL A 171 -7.52 4.26 -14.47
C VAL A 171 -8.83 3.77 -15.06
N ALA A 172 -8.82 3.27 -16.30
CA ALA A 172 -10.00 2.81 -17.00
C ALA A 172 -10.65 1.56 -16.37
N ILE A 173 -9.89 0.75 -15.65
CA ILE A 173 -10.35 -0.52 -15.06
C ILE A 173 -10.39 -0.52 -13.52
N SER A 174 -9.86 0.54 -12.87
CA SER A 174 -9.87 0.67 -11.42
C SER A 174 -11.19 1.29 -10.92
N HIS A 175 -11.39 1.25 -9.63
CA HIS A 175 -12.51 1.91 -8.94
C HIS A 175 -12.22 3.38 -8.60
N TRP A 176 -11.21 3.97 -9.18
CA TRP A 176 -10.91 5.39 -9.01
C TRP A 176 -12.05 6.24 -9.57
N THR A 177 -12.51 7.15 -8.75
CA THR A 177 -13.53 8.13 -9.13
C THR A 177 -12.88 9.37 -9.74
N ALA A 178 -13.66 10.21 -10.39
CA ALA A 178 -13.18 11.52 -10.86
C ALA A 178 -12.58 12.33 -9.69
N THR A 179 -13.18 12.26 -8.52
CA THR A 179 -12.70 12.93 -7.30
C THR A 179 -11.32 12.42 -6.86
N ASP A 180 -11.07 11.10 -6.95
CA ASP A 180 -9.75 10.53 -6.61
C ASP A 180 -8.66 11.07 -7.55
N PHE A 181 -9.00 11.28 -8.82
CA PHE A 181 -8.08 11.88 -9.81
C PHE A 181 -7.77 13.33 -9.52
N GLU A 182 -8.80 14.12 -9.25
CA GLU A 182 -8.62 15.54 -8.94
C GLU A 182 -7.79 15.71 -7.67
N GLN A 183 -8.04 14.89 -6.65
CA GLN A 183 -7.24 14.89 -5.43
C GLN A 183 -5.78 14.54 -5.70
N GLU A 184 -5.51 13.48 -6.46
CA GLU A 184 -4.13 13.11 -6.78
C GLU A 184 -3.42 14.17 -7.61
N LYS A 185 -4.11 14.77 -8.58
CA LYS A 185 -3.58 15.89 -9.36
C LYS A 185 -3.27 17.10 -8.48
N ALA A 186 -4.17 17.46 -7.58
CA ALA A 186 -3.96 18.56 -6.63
C ALA A 186 -2.73 18.29 -5.73
N ILE A 187 -2.59 17.09 -5.18
CA ILE A 187 -1.44 16.72 -4.37
C ILE A 187 -0.15 16.74 -5.19
N LYS A 188 -0.19 16.31 -6.45
CA LYS A 188 0.97 16.37 -7.35
C LYS A 188 1.44 17.82 -7.58
N GLU A 189 0.50 18.76 -7.75
CA GLU A 189 0.84 20.19 -7.87
C GLU A 189 1.37 20.76 -6.54
N ILE A 190 0.83 20.35 -5.38
CA ILE A 190 1.38 20.72 -4.07
C ILE A 190 2.79 20.18 -3.92
N CYS A 191 3.04 18.93 -4.25
CA CYS A 191 4.38 18.33 -4.18
C CYS A 191 5.40 19.11 -5.02
N LYS A 192 5.01 19.58 -6.21
CA LYS A 192 5.87 20.42 -7.06
C LYS A 192 6.10 21.80 -6.45
N ALA A 193 5.01 22.48 -6.02
CA ALA A 193 5.07 23.86 -5.50
C ALA A 193 5.90 23.93 -4.20
N GLU A 194 5.80 22.94 -3.34
CA GLU A 194 6.49 22.88 -2.05
C GLU A 194 7.81 22.09 -2.12
N ASN A 195 8.21 21.66 -3.32
CA ASN A 195 9.42 20.85 -3.53
C ASN A 195 9.48 19.61 -2.63
N ILE A 196 8.34 18.91 -2.49
CA ILE A 196 8.27 17.68 -1.70
C ILE A 196 8.94 16.55 -2.49
N HIS A 197 9.98 15.99 -1.89
CA HIS A 197 10.73 14.85 -2.42
C HIS A 197 11.04 13.87 -1.29
N PRO A 198 11.32 12.61 -1.59
CA PRO A 198 11.69 11.62 -0.58
C PRO A 198 13.06 11.96 0.01
N ASP A 199 13.28 11.60 1.27
CA ASP A 199 14.60 11.69 1.91
C ASP A 199 15.58 10.71 1.27
N TYR A 200 15.09 9.52 0.91
CA TYR A 200 15.85 8.50 0.19
C TYR A 200 15.00 7.87 -0.92
N THR A 201 15.70 7.34 -1.93
CA THR A 201 15.08 6.54 -3.00
C THR A 201 15.85 5.23 -3.12
N ILE A 202 15.13 4.11 -3.17
CA ILE A 202 15.70 2.78 -3.33
C ILE A 202 15.18 2.09 -4.60
N HIS A 203 16.05 1.34 -5.26
CA HIS A 203 15.76 0.58 -6.49
C HIS A 203 15.76 -0.93 -6.25
N ALA A 204 16.16 -1.36 -5.05
CA ALA A 204 16.01 -2.72 -4.53
C ALA A 204 15.69 -2.64 -3.04
N PHE A 205 14.97 -3.63 -2.49
CA PHE A 205 14.50 -3.54 -1.11
C PHE A 205 15.66 -3.66 -0.11
N ASP A 206 16.70 -4.37 -0.42
CA ASP A 206 17.89 -4.55 0.41
C ASP A 206 18.71 -3.26 0.61
N GLU A 207 18.56 -2.26 -0.26
CA GLU A 207 19.19 -0.94 -0.08
C GLU A 207 18.74 -0.22 1.19
N ILE A 208 17.58 -0.60 1.77
CA ILE A 208 17.13 -0.07 3.07
C ILE A 208 18.11 -0.35 4.20
N LEU A 209 18.86 -1.44 4.12
CA LEU A 209 19.84 -1.80 5.16
C LEU A 209 20.95 -0.75 5.31
N ALA A 210 21.42 -0.18 4.20
CA ALA A 210 22.40 0.89 4.22
C ALA A 210 21.84 2.18 4.85
N ILE A 211 20.57 2.50 4.57
CA ILE A 211 19.89 3.64 5.19
C ILE A 211 19.79 3.44 6.71
N ILE A 212 19.35 2.28 7.16
CA ILE A 212 19.26 1.92 8.58
C ILE A 212 20.63 2.04 9.27
N GLN A 213 21.69 1.55 8.64
CA GLN A 213 23.04 1.66 9.19
C GLN A 213 23.46 3.13 9.35
N THR A 214 23.19 3.95 8.34
CA THR A 214 23.49 5.38 8.39
C THR A 214 22.75 6.09 9.54
N LEU A 215 21.48 5.78 9.72
CA LEU A 215 20.66 6.37 10.80
C LEU A 215 21.15 5.96 12.19
N ASN A 216 21.59 4.73 12.35
CA ASN A 216 22.11 4.21 13.63
C ASN A 216 23.51 4.77 13.98
N THR A 217 24.22 5.38 13.03
CA THR A 217 25.54 5.98 13.29
C THR A 217 25.48 7.47 13.65
N ILE A 218 24.30 8.10 13.51
CA ILE A 218 24.10 9.50 13.89
C ILE A 218 23.86 9.54 15.41
N PRO A 219 24.75 10.19 16.22
CA PRO A 219 24.50 10.35 17.64
C PRO A 219 23.21 11.14 17.85
N SER A 220 22.34 10.64 18.72
CA SER A 220 21.10 11.30 19.16
C SER A 220 21.38 12.59 19.93
#